data_3d851d186bffb071a860ae532e4bf903
#
_entry.id   3d851d186bffb071a860ae532e4bf903
#
_cell.length_a   1.000
_cell.length_b   1.000
_cell.length_c   1.000
_cell.angle_alpha   90.00
_cell.angle_beta   90.00
_cell.angle_gamma   90.00
#
_symmetry.space_group_name_H-M   'P 1'
#
loop_
_entity.id
_entity.type
_entity.pdbx_description
1 polymer ?
#
loop_
_entity_poly.entity_id
_entity_poly.type
_entity_poly.pdbx_seq_one_letter_code
_entity_poly.pdbx_strand_id
1 'polypeptide(L)'
;MLKTLLKSVRQYKKETLLSPLCVVVEVFIEMYIPYIMGLLIDNGINKGDMDYVRKMGLFTILLALISLVLGASASYFSAHAAAGFTANLRHDMFYHIQDFSFENIDKFSSASLVTRLTTDTNNIQQAYQMSIRMAVRAPFMMIISLFMAVSISWRLTLVFLVAVPVLAFAMILIIKNARPYFPRIFRAYDELNRKVRENIRGIREVKTYVHEEEQIENFKKSTSKIYKLFRRAMFIMAFNRPVMTMMIDAVMLALSWFGAKLIVGHQLATGQLVSMFSYTMSILMSLMILSMIFTQLMMAQSSGRRVADVLTAKPTIVNPAKSPLTSVTNGEVVFDHVDFKYNKEDAHYALKDIDLRIKSGETLGIIGETGSSKSTLISMIPRLYDVTGGAVRVGGHNVRSYDLKTLRDNVAVVLQKNVLFTGTIKDNLKWGNEKASDEEIVWAAKIAQADGFIREMPDGYDTMVEQGGNNVSGGQKQRITIARALLKKPKILILDDSTSAVDTKTEREIWEALKRDLPETTKIIISQRIVSIKDADRIVVMNHGKIEDVGTHDELIKRNDLYSSIAKFQEENSK
;
A
#
# COMPACT_ATOMS: atom_id res chain seq x y z
N MET A 1 10.56 -2.98 13.63
CA MET A 1 9.57 -3.67 12.80
C MET A 1 8.58 -4.51 13.64
N LEU A 2 8.97 -5.70 14.13
CA LEU A 2 8.03 -6.61 14.82
C LEU A 2 7.31 -5.93 16.01
N LYS A 3 8.06 -5.24 16.86
CA LYS A 3 7.50 -4.50 18.01
C LYS A 3 6.50 -3.41 17.59
N THR A 4 6.69 -2.78 16.43
CA THR A 4 5.77 -1.77 15.88
C THR A 4 4.47 -2.42 15.42
N LEU A 5 4.58 -3.51 14.64
CA LEU A 5 3.40 -4.22 14.13
C LEU A 5 2.55 -4.83 15.26
N LEU A 6 3.19 -5.46 16.25
CA LEU A 6 2.49 -6.10 17.37
C LEU A 6 1.71 -5.11 18.26
N LYS A 7 1.97 -3.81 18.18
CA LYS A 7 1.13 -2.81 18.87
C LYS A 7 -0.32 -2.84 18.38
N SER A 8 -0.56 -3.18 17.13
CA SER A 8 -1.90 -3.27 16.53
C SER A 8 -2.68 -4.52 16.92
N VAL A 9 -2.13 -5.43 17.73
CA VAL A 9 -2.87 -6.59 18.28
C VAL A 9 -3.98 -6.13 19.25
N ARG A 10 -3.74 -5.11 20.05
CA ARG A 10 -4.72 -4.43 20.95
C ARG A 10 -5.66 -5.40 21.68
N GLN A 11 -6.97 -5.36 21.36
CA GLN A 11 -8.04 -6.17 21.96
C GLN A 11 -7.93 -7.68 21.69
N TYR A 12 -7.19 -8.09 20.67
CA TYR A 12 -7.09 -9.49 20.25
C TYR A 12 -5.97 -10.29 20.95
N LYS A 13 -5.44 -9.78 22.07
CA LYS A 13 -4.41 -10.46 22.86
C LYS A 13 -4.88 -11.80 23.45
N LYS A 14 -6.16 -11.86 23.86
CA LYS A 14 -6.75 -13.09 24.45
C LYS A 14 -6.79 -14.20 23.41
N GLU A 15 -7.32 -13.94 22.23
CA GLU A 15 -7.42 -14.89 21.14
C GLU A 15 -6.03 -15.32 20.63
N THR A 16 -5.07 -14.38 20.63
CA THR A 16 -3.67 -14.64 20.28
C THR A 16 -3.00 -15.63 21.23
N LEU A 17 -3.41 -15.67 22.52
CA LEU A 17 -2.88 -16.61 23.52
C LEU A 17 -3.70 -17.90 23.60
N LEU A 18 -5.03 -17.80 23.39
CA LEU A 18 -5.92 -18.99 23.45
C LEU A 18 -5.66 -19.95 22.28
N SER A 19 -5.38 -19.43 21.06
CA SER A 19 -5.10 -20.28 19.92
C SER A 19 -3.90 -21.20 20.16
N PRO A 20 -2.69 -20.73 20.53
CA PRO A 20 -1.57 -21.61 20.87
C PRO A 20 -1.88 -22.59 22.00
N LEU A 21 -2.60 -22.15 23.03
CA LEU A 21 -2.96 -23.01 24.16
C LEU A 21 -3.83 -24.20 23.71
N CYS A 22 -4.89 -23.91 22.92
CA CYS A 22 -5.73 -24.96 22.34
C CYS A 22 -4.92 -25.92 21.46
N VAL A 23 -3.99 -25.39 20.64
CA VAL A 23 -3.11 -26.19 19.79
C VAL A 23 -2.22 -27.12 20.60
N VAL A 24 -1.63 -26.66 21.69
CA VAL A 24 -0.75 -27.52 22.52
C VAL A 24 -1.55 -28.66 23.13
N VAL A 25 -2.74 -28.40 23.67
CA VAL A 25 -3.61 -29.45 24.25
C VAL A 25 -4.12 -30.39 23.16
N GLU A 26 -4.53 -29.86 22.00
CA GLU A 26 -4.92 -30.67 20.84
C GLU A 26 -3.82 -31.64 20.43
N VAL A 27 -2.59 -31.16 20.25
CA VAL A 27 -1.44 -31.95 19.83
C VAL A 27 -1.10 -33.03 20.88
N PHE A 28 -1.21 -32.69 22.17
CA PHE A 28 -1.00 -33.70 23.23
C PHE A 28 -1.99 -34.84 23.13
N ILE A 29 -3.27 -34.52 22.94
CA ILE A 29 -4.32 -35.54 22.78
C ILE A 29 -4.09 -36.37 21.50
N GLU A 30 -3.79 -35.68 20.39
CA GLU A 30 -3.53 -36.31 19.09
C GLU A 30 -2.36 -37.30 19.16
N MET A 31 -1.28 -36.92 19.87
CA MET A 31 -0.13 -37.84 20.04
C MET A 31 -0.36 -38.93 21.08
N TYR A 32 -1.37 -38.80 21.94
CA TYR A 32 -1.74 -39.84 22.90
C TYR A 32 -2.62 -40.94 22.26
N ILE A 33 -3.39 -40.63 21.21
CA ILE A 33 -4.25 -41.60 20.50
C ILE A 33 -3.45 -42.83 19.97
N PRO A 34 -2.30 -42.69 19.25
CA PRO A 34 -1.52 -43.84 18.81
C PRO A 34 -1.05 -44.75 19.94
N TYR A 35 -0.75 -44.16 21.13
CA TYR A 35 -0.39 -44.97 22.31
C TYR A 35 -1.55 -45.85 22.79
N ILE A 36 -2.77 -45.27 22.86
CA ILE A 36 -3.98 -46.05 23.24
C ILE A 36 -4.28 -47.12 22.20
N MET A 37 -4.10 -46.80 20.89
CA MET A 37 -4.26 -47.79 19.83
C MET A 37 -3.29 -48.98 20.00
N GLY A 38 -2.06 -48.72 20.42
CA GLY A 38 -1.10 -49.75 20.78
C GLY A 38 -1.59 -50.62 21.93
N LEU A 39 -2.08 -50.01 23.02
CA LEU A 39 -2.66 -50.74 24.16
C LEU A 39 -3.91 -51.54 23.78
N LEU A 40 -4.75 -51.00 22.89
CA LEU A 40 -5.93 -51.70 22.38
C LEU A 40 -5.53 -52.98 21.63
N ILE A 41 -4.48 -52.95 20.80
CA ILE A 41 -3.95 -54.10 20.10
C ILE A 41 -3.39 -55.14 21.09
N ASP A 42 -2.53 -54.68 22.01
CA ASP A 42 -1.78 -55.59 22.90
C ASP A 42 -2.65 -56.22 23.99
N ASN A 43 -3.56 -55.48 24.60
CA ASN A 43 -4.38 -55.96 25.71
C ASN A 43 -5.80 -56.36 25.31
N GLY A 44 -6.29 -55.87 24.17
CA GLY A 44 -7.62 -56.20 23.65
C GLY A 44 -7.54 -57.29 22.58
N ILE A 45 -7.00 -56.97 21.40
CA ILE A 45 -7.03 -57.86 20.24
C ILE A 45 -6.19 -59.13 20.49
N ASN A 46 -4.94 -58.99 20.94
CA ASN A 46 -4.02 -60.11 21.13
C ASN A 46 -4.46 -61.04 22.27
N LYS A 47 -5.26 -60.53 23.23
CA LYS A 47 -5.80 -61.34 24.35
C LYS A 47 -7.24 -61.75 24.12
N GLY A 48 -7.90 -61.36 23.04
CA GLY A 48 -9.30 -61.69 22.74
C GLY A 48 -10.31 -61.01 23.67
N ASP A 49 -9.91 -59.93 24.37
CA ASP A 49 -10.78 -59.20 25.31
C ASP A 49 -11.59 -58.11 24.59
N MET A 50 -12.79 -58.47 24.18
CA MET A 50 -13.71 -57.55 23.47
C MET A 50 -14.27 -56.44 24.36
N ASP A 51 -14.30 -56.63 25.69
CA ASP A 51 -14.75 -55.60 26.61
C ASP A 51 -13.69 -54.49 26.74
N TYR A 52 -12.42 -54.86 26.76
CA TYR A 52 -11.31 -53.94 26.72
C TYR A 52 -11.31 -53.18 25.39
N VAL A 53 -11.51 -53.86 24.25
CA VAL A 53 -11.58 -53.21 22.92
C VAL A 53 -12.70 -52.19 22.88
N ARG A 54 -13.90 -52.52 23.37
CA ARG A 54 -15.03 -51.58 23.40
C ARG A 54 -14.74 -50.37 24.27
N LYS A 55 -14.23 -50.55 25.48
CA LYS A 55 -13.89 -49.46 26.42
C LYS A 55 -12.83 -48.53 25.84
N MET A 56 -11.72 -49.04 25.33
CA MET A 56 -10.62 -48.27 24.75
C MET A 56 -11.02 -47.62 23.42
N GLY A 57 -11.85 -48.31 22.60
CA GLY A 57 -12.40 -47.72 21.38
C GLY A 57 -13.29 -46.52 21.65
N LEU A 58 -14.23 -46.64 22.61
CA LEU A 58 -15.05 -45.49 23.02
C LEU A 58 -14.22 -44.35 23.59
N PHE A 59 -13.19 -44.66 24.39
CA PHE A 59 -12.28 -43.66 24.94
C PHE A 59 -11.49 -42.92 23.83
N THR A 60 -11.03 -43.66 22.81
CA THR A 60 -10.34 -43.08 21.65
C THR A 60 -11.27 -42.15 20.85
N ILE A 61 -12.54 -42.57 20.66
CA ILE A 61 -13.55 -41.70 20.01
C ILE A 61 -13.78 -40.42 20.82
N LEU A 62 -13.89 -40.52 22.14
CA LEU A 62 -14.04 -39.35 23.01
C LEU A 62 -12.84 -38.39 22.87
N LEU A 63 -11.61 -38.92 22.90
CA LEU A 63 -10.41 -38.13 22.71
C LEU A 63 -10.36 -37.46 21.34
N ALA A 64 -10.77 -38.18 20.28
CA ALA A 64 -10.85 -37.61 18.92
C ALA A 64 -11.87 -36.47 18.83
N LEU A 65 -13.03 -36.59 19.50
CA LEU A 65 -14.03 -35.54 19.58
C LEU A 65 -13.50 -34.31 20.34
N ILE A 66 -12.80 -34.50 21.45
CA ILE A 66 -12.17 -33.43 22.20
C ILE A 66 -11.10 -32.74 21.34
N SER A 67 -10.26 -33.49 20.63
CA SER A 67 -9.25 -32.96 19.71
C SER A 67 -9.90 -32.16 18.58
N LEU A 68 -11.01 -32.64 18.02
CA LEU A 68 -11.77 -31.92 17.00
C LEU A 68 -12.24 -30.55 17.52
N VAL A 69 -12.84 -30.48 18.71
CA VAL A 69 -13.32 -29.25 19.33
C VAL A 69 -12.16 -28.28 19.59
N LEU A 70 -11.05 -28.78 20.12
CA LEU A 70 -9.85 -27.97 20.37
C LEU A 70 -9.24 -27.43 19.07
N GLY A 71 -9.13 -28.26 18.03
CA GLY A 71 -8.62 -27.87 16.72
C GLY A 71 -9.52 -26.84 16.02
N ALA A 72 -10.83 -27.01 16.12
CA ALA A 72 -11.81 -26.03 15.62
C ALA A 72 -11.70 -24.70 16.39
N SER A 73 -11.61 -24.75 17.73
CA SER A 73 -11.42 -23.58 18.58
C SER A 73 -10.11 -22.86 18.30
N ALA A 74 -9.00 -23.59 18.16
CA ALA A 74 -7.70 -23.04 17.80
C ALA A 74 -7.74 -22.33 16.44
N SER A 75 -8.45 -22.93 15.45
CA SER A 75 -8.65 -22.35 14.12
C SER A 75 -9.47 -21.06 14.20
N TYR A 76 -10.57 -21.07 14.95
CA TYR A 76 -11.43 -19.90 15.15
C TYR A 76 -10.64 -18.76 15.81
N PHE A 77 -9.98 -19.00 16.94
CA PHE A 77 -9.21 -17.97 17.63
C PHE A 77 -8.06 -17.43 16.78
N SER A 78 -7.35 -18.29 16.03
CA SER A 78 -6.27 -17.82 15.16
C SER A 78 -6.78 -16.96 14.01
N ALA A 79 -7.89 -17.34 13.37
CA ALA A 79 -8.49 -16.57 12.28
C ALA A 79 -9.04 -15.22 12.79
N HIS A 80 -9.76 -15.25 13.92
CA HIS A 80 -10.31 -14.02 14.53
C HIS A 80 -9.22 -13.05 14.97
N ALA A 81 -8.17 -13.55 15.64
CA ALA A 81 -7.02 -12.74 16.03
C ALA A 81 -6.28 -12.14 14.82
N ALA A 82 -6.06 -12.94 13.77
CA ALA A 82 -5.35 -12.48 12.58
C ALA A 82 -6.17 -11.44 11.78
N ALA A 83 -7.45 -11.68 11.60
CA ALA A 83 -8.34 -10.73 10.93
C ALA A 83 -8.44 -9.40 11.70
N GLY A 84 -8.64 -9.46 13.02
CA GLY A 84 -8.73 -8.29 13.86
C GLY A 84 -7.43 -7.51 13.96
N PHE A 85 -6.30 -8.19 14.11
CA PHE A 85 -4.96 -7.58 14.04
C PHE A 85 -4.75 -6.82 12.73
N THR A 86 -5.14 -7.44 11.59
CA THR A 86 -4.98 -6.82 10.27
C THR A 86 -5.93 -5.65 10.05
N ALA A 87 -7.16 -5.73 10.58
CA ALA A 87 -8.09 -4.60 10.57
C ALA A 87 -7.51 -3.39 11.33
N ASN A 88 -6.98 -3.62 12.53
CA ASN A 88 -6.30 -2.57 13.30
C ASN A 88 -5.08 -2.01 12.55
N LEU A 89 -4.29 -2.88 11.92
CA LEU A 89 -3.11 -2.47 11.16
C LEU A 89 -3.47 -1.57 9.97
N ARG A 90 -4.52 -1.93 9.21
CA ARG A 90 -5.04 -1.10 8.12
C ARG A 90 -5.58 0.23 8.64
N HIS A 91 -6.33 0.21 9.73
CA HIS A 91 -6.82 1.41 10.38
C HIS A 91 -5.65 2.33 10.77
N ASP A 92 -4.66 1.81 11.49
CA ASP A 92 -3.52 2.60 11.95
C ASP A 92 -2.73 3.20 10.78
N MET A 93 -2.52 2.42 9.70
CA MET A 93 -1.87 2.91 8.49
C MET A 93 -2.69 3.97 7.78
N PHE A 94 -4.01 3.75 7.59
CA PHE A 94 -4.85 4.67 6.86
C PHE A 94 -4.93 6.03 7.56
N TYR A 95 -5.15 6.03 8.88
CA TYR A 95 -5.18 7.25 9.67
C TYR A 95 -3.83 7.98 9.65
N HIS A 96 -2.73 7.23 9.79
CA HIS A 96 -1.40 7.81 9.74
C HIS A 96 -1.04 8.42 8.38
N ILE A 97 -1.53 7.83 7.28
CA ILE A 97 -1.35 8.36 5.92
C ILE A 97 -2.11 9.69 5.75
N GLN A 98 -3.26 9.91 6.43
CA GLN A 98 -3.96 11.19 6.36
C GLN A 98 -3.15 12.35 6.97
N ASP A 99 -2.24 12.06 7.90
CA ASP A 99 -1.35 13.05 8.51
C ASP A 99 -0.11 13.35 7.65
N PHE A 100 0.12 12.61 6.56
CA PHE A 100 1.30 12.77 5.71
C PHE A 100 1.32 14.11 4.99
N SER A 101 2.50 14.73 4.92
CA SER A 101 2.78 15.83 4.01
C SER A 101 2.95 15.35 2.57
N PHE A 102 2.93 16.25 1.61
CA PHE A 102 3.20 15.93 0.21
C PHE A 102 4.56 15.27 0.02
N GLU A 103 5.59 15.71 0.72
CA GLU A 103 6.93 15.10 0.72
C GLU A 103 6.88 13.61 1.13
N ASN A 104 6.07 13.26 2.14
CA ASN A 104 5.87 11.86 2.52
C ASN A 104 5.16 11.07 1.42
N ILE A 105 4.12 11.65 0.79
CA ILE A 105 3.36 11.00 -0.30
C ILE A 105 4.26 10.78 -1.52
N ASP A 106 5.10 11.76 -1.87
CA ASP A 106 6.06 11.65 -2.97
C ASP A 106 7.07 10.51 -2.72
N LYS A 107 7.59 10.44 -1.49
CA LYS A 107 8.53 9.38 -1.08
C LYS A 107 7.92 7.98 -1.19
N PHE A 108 6.67 7.79 -0.77
CA PHE A 108 6.06 6.46 -0.75
C PHE A 108 5.31 6.12 -2.04
N SER A 109 4.86 7.08 -2.82
CA SER A 109 3.90 7.02 -3.92
C SER A 109 2.53 6.42 -3.55
N SER A 110 1.46 6.97 -4.12
CA SER A 110 0.08 6.51 -3.84
C SER A 110 -0.13 5.02 -4.20
N ALA A 111 0.43 4.56 -5.33
CA ALA A 111 0.33 3.17 -5.75
C ALA A 111 1.01 2.20 -4.76
N SER A 112 2.17 2.59 -4.20
CA SER A 112 2.86 1.80 -3.18
C SER A 112 2.08 1.77 -1.86
N LEU A 113 1.47 2.88 -1.45
CA LEU A 113 0.62 2.95 -0.24
C LEU A 113 -0.58 2.01 -0.35
N VAL A 114 -1.26 1.98 -1.51
CA VAL A 114 -2.35 1.03 -1.78
C VAL A 114 -1.87 -0.41 -1.65
N THR A 115 -0.72 -0.76 -2.24
CA THR A 115 -0.15 -2.11 -2.14
C THR A 115 0.14 -2.50 -0.68
N ARG A 116 0.64 -1.56 0.13
CA ARG A 116 0.92 -1.78 1.55
C ARG A 116 -0.35 -1.99 2.36
N LEU A 117 -1.43 -1.23 2.07
CA LEU A 117 -2.73 -1.38 2.72
C LEU A 117 -3.48 -2.66 2.33
N THR A 118 -3.16 -3.27 1.19
CA THR A 118 -3.84 -4.46 0.65
C THR A 118 -2.97 -5.71 0.71
N THR A 119 -2.08 -5.88 -0.25
CA THR A 119 -1.26 -7.09 -0.40
C THR A 119 -0.31 -7.32 0.77
N ASP A 120 0.39 -6.27 1.23
CA ASP A 120 1.36 -6.43 2.32
C ASP A 120 0.68 -6.75 3.64
N THR A 121 -0.46 -6.12 3.94
CA THR A 121 -1.24 -6.44 5.14
C THR A 121 -1.80 -7.85 5.09
N ASN A 122 -2.22 -8.36 3.91
CA ASN A 122 -2.67 -9.74 3.75
C ASN A 122 -1.53 -10.75 3.99
N ASN A 123 -0.32 -10.47 3.47
CA ASN A 123 0.85 -11.31 3.73
C ASN A 123 1.20 -11.37 5.23
N ILE A 124 1.08 -10.24 5.91
CA ILE A 124 1.30 -10.15 7.37
C ILE A 124 0.21 -10.93 8.12
N GLN A 125 -1.05 -10.83 7.70
CA GLN A 125 -2.17 -11.59 8.27
C GLN A 125 -1.92 -13.10 8.24
N GLN A 126 -1.56 -13.62 7.05
CA GLN A 126 -1.28 -15.04 6.88
C GLN A 126 -0.09 -15.50 7.73
N ALA A 127 0.99 -14.72 7.74
CA ALA A 127 2.15 -15.02 8.56
C ALA A 127 1.83 -14.99 10.06
N TYR A 128 1.02 -14.03 10.51
CA TYR A 128 0.58 -13.94 11.89
C TYR A 128 -0.28 -15.13 12.29
N GLN A 129 -1.27 -15.50 11.47
CA GLN A 129 -2.12 -16.68 11.69
C GLN A 129 -1.30 -17.96 11.75
N MET A 130 -0.36 -18.15 10.80
CA MET A 130 0.54 -19.30 10.81
C MET A 130 1.44 -19.31 12.05
N SER A 131 1.91 -18.15 12.51
CA SER A 131 2.79 -18.06 13.67
C SER A 131 2.10 -18.47 14.96
N ILE A 132 0.86 -18.06 15.18
CA ILE A 132 0.14 -18.38 16.43
C ILE A 132 -0.48 -19.79 16.43
N ARG A 133 -0.57 -20.45 15.28
CA ARG A 133 -1.15 -21.80 15.16
C ARG A 133 -0.10 -22.84 14.74
N MET A 134 0.36 -22.79 13.49
CA MET A 134 1.22 -23.82 12.92
C MET A 134 2.66 -23.80 13.46
N ALA A 135 3.21 -22.59 13.73
CA ALA A 135 4.55 -22.49 14.31
C ALA A 135 4.61 -22.94 15.76
N VAL A 136 3.47 -23.03 16.44
CA VAL A 136 3.36 -23.69 17.75
C VAL A 136 3.11 -25.19 17.58
N ARG A 137 2.17 -25.58 16.70
CA ARG A 137 1.81 -26.99 16.49
C ARG A 137 3.01 -27.85 16.11
N ALA A 138 3.81 -27.45 15.12
CA ALA A 138 4.85 -28.30 14.57
C ALA A 138 5.97 -28.65 15.58
N PRO A 139 6.56 -27.72 16.35
CA PRO A 139 7.55 -28.06 17.37
C PRO A 139 6.97 -28.94 18.49
N PHE A 140 5.75 -28.63 18.97
CA PHE A 140 5.12 -29.43 20.01
C PHE A 140 4.79 -30.84 19.52
N MET A 141 4.28 -30.98 18.30
CA MET A 141 4.03 -32.31 17.69
C MET A 141 5.32 -33.12 17.60
N MET A 142 6.44 -32.51 17.18
CA MET A 142 7.74 -33.18 17.11
C MET A 142 8.24 -33.57 18.50
N ILE A 143 8.20 -32.68 19.47
CA ILE A 143 8.69 -32.93 20.85
C ILE A 143 7.86 -34.02 21.52
N ILE A 144 6.52 -33.93 21.46
CA ILE A 144 5.63 -34.89 22.11
C ILE A 144 5.73 -36.24 21.45
N SER A 145 5.75 -36.31 20.08
CA SER A 145 5.94 -37.57 19.37
C SER A 145 7.27 -38.25 19.70
N LEU A 146 8.35 -37.49 19.82
CA LEU A 146 9.66 -38.00 20.19
C LEU A 146 9.67 -38.53 21.65
N PHE A 147 9.06 -37.74 22.56
CA PHE A 147 8.91 -38.17 23.96
C PHE A 147 8.12 -39.48 24.08
N MET A 148 7.00 -39.60 23.35
CA MET A 148 6.18 -40.80 23.34
C MET A 148 6.94 -42.00 22.71
N ALA A 149 7.72 -41.76 21.66
CA ALA A 149 8.56 -42.78 21.05
C ALA A 149 9.65 -43.28 22.03
N VAL A 150 10.31 -42.39 22.77
CA VAL A 150 11.30 -42.75 23.81
C VAL A 150 10.66 -43.55 24.93
N SER A 151 9.43 -43.21 25.35
CA SER A 151 8.71 -43.91 26.42
C SER A 151 8.32 -45.35 26.05
N ILE A 152 8.14 -45.62 24.74
CA ILE A 152 7.88 -46.98 24.24
C ILE A 152 9.20 -47.77 24.13
N SER A 153 10.18 -47.23 23.39
CA SER A 153 11.46 -47.92 23.22
C SER A 153 12.56 -46.90 22.86
N TRP A 154 13.47 -46.62 23.79
CA TRP A 154 14.60 -45.78 23.54
C TRP A 154 15.52 -46.29 22.42
N ARG A 155 15.63 -47.64 22.28
CA ARG A 155 16.45 -48.27 21.22
C ARG A 155 15.90 -48.00 19.82
N LEU A 156 14.58 -48.09 19.63
CA LEU A 156 13.93 -47.79 18.35
C LEU A 156 13.96 -46.28 18.06
N THR A 157 13.91 -45.45 19.10
CA THR A 157 13.99 -43.99 18.95
C THR A 157 15.33 -43.51 18.38
N LEU A 158 16.43 -44.26 18.54
CA LEU A 158 17.71 -43.95 17.89
C LEU A 158 17.60 -43.88 16.36
N VAL A 159 16.64 -44.57 15.75
CA VAL A 159 16.38 -44.47 14.31
C VAL A 159 16.00 -43.02 13.95
N PHE A 160 15.21 -42.34 14.78
CA PHE A 160 14.84 -40.94 14.56
C PHE A 160 16.02 -39.98 14.78
N LEU A 161 16.92 -40.30 15.71
CA LEU A 161 18.12 -39.50 15.96
C LEU A 161 19.02 -39.43 14.71
N VAL A 162 18.99 -40.46 13.87
CA VAL A 162 19.69 -40.48 12.57
C VAL A 162 18.83 -39.89 11.46
N ALA A 163 17.57 -40.29 11.38
CA ALA A 163 16.66 -39.92 10.29
C ALA A 163 16.36 -38.39 10.25
N VAL A 164 16.11 -37.77 11.42
CA VAL A 164 15.77 -36.34 11.51
C VAL A 164 16.90 -35.43 11.03
N PRO A 165 18.15 -35.58 11.47
CA PRO A 165 19.26 -34.79 10.95
C PRO A 165 19.54 -35.02 9.46
N VAL A 166 19.44 -36.27 8.98
CA VAL A 166 19.65 -36.60 7.55
C VAL A 166 18.57 -35.93 6.69
N LEU A 167 17.31 -36.03 7.10
CA LEU A 167 16.21 -35.33 6.38
C LEU A 167 16.36 -33.81 6.44
N ALA A 168 16.66 -33.26 7.61
CA ALA A 168 16.90 -31.82 7.77
C ALA A 168 18.04 -31.34 6.87
N PHE A 169 19.15 -32.05 6.81
CA PHE A 169 20.27 -31.76 5.93
C PHE A 169 19.86 -31.79 4.45
N ALA A 170 19.16 -32.84 4.03
CA ALA A 170 18.66 -32.98 2.66
C ALA A 170 17.73 -31.81 2.27
N MET A 171 16.81 -31.45 3.16
CA MET A 171 15.89 -30.32 2.94
C MET A 171 16.63 -28.99 2.86
N ILE A 172 17.60 -28.75 3.75
CA ILE A 172 18.44 -27.53 3.72
C ILE A 172 19.20 -27.47 2.38
N LEU A 173 19.72 -28.59 1.90
CA LEU A 173 20.45 -28.66 0.63
C LEU A 173 19.54 -28.34 -0.57
N ILE A 174 18.32 -28.87 -0.60
CA ILE A 174 17.31 -28.55 -1.62
C ILE A 174 16.98 -27.06 -1.60
N ILE A 175 16.68 -26.51 -0.43
CA ILE A 175 16.33 -25.09 -0.25
C ILE A 175 17.50 -24.19 -0.66
N LYS A 176 18.73 -24.52 -0.22
CA LYS A 176 19.94 -23.76 -0.56
C LYS A 176 20.16 -23.66 -2.07
N ASN A 177 19.94 -24.77 -2.80
CA ASN A 177 20.11 -24.84 -4.24
C ASN A 177 18.94 -24.19 -5.02
N ALA A 178 17.71 -24.24 -4.51
CA ALA A 178 16.54 -23.61 -5.14
C ALA A 178 16.51 -22.10 -4.91
N ARG A 179 16.92 -21.63 -3.73
CA ARG A 179 16.87 -20.22 -3.30
C ARG A 179 17.40 -19.21 -4.31
N PRO A 180 18.55 -19.38 -5.00
CA PRO A 180 19.09 -18.40 -5.93
C PRO A 180 18.22 -18.14 -7.15
N TYR A 181 17.34 -19.07 -7.50
CA TYR A 181 16.45 -18.94 -8.66
C TYR A 181 15.26 -18.00 -8.38
N PHE A 182 14.72 -17.96 -7.16
CA PHE A 182 13.55 -17.15 -6.85
C PHE A 182 13.73 -15.64 -7.11
N PRO A 183 14.80 -14.98 -6.65
CA PRO A 183 15.01 -13.57 -6.97
C PRO A 183 15.18 -13.31 -8.48
N ARG A 184 15.72 -14.29 -9.23
CA ARG A 184 15.85 -14.18 -10.70
C ARG A 184 14.48 -14.31 -11.37
N ILE A 185 13.64 -15.22 -10.89
CA ILE A 185 12.26 -15.40 -11.36
C ILE A 185 11.45 -14.13 -11.10
N PHE A 186 11.49 -13.57 -9.90
CA PHE A 186 10.78 -12.33 -9.57
C PHE A 186 11.21 -11.16 -10.45
N ARG A 187 12.52 -10.97 -10.65
CA ARG A 187 13.02 -9.94 -11.59
C ARG A 187 12.54 -10.15 -13.02
N ALA A 188 12.47 -11.40 -13.49
CA ALA A 188 11.96 -11.70 -14.82
C ALA A 188 10.44 -11.44 -14.92
N TYR A 189 9.67 -11.70 -13.86
CA TYR A 189 8.25 -11.32 -13.77
C TYR A 189 8.05 -9.80 -13.75
N ASP A 190 8.87 -9.05 -13.01
CA ASP A 190 8.81 -7.59 -13.00
C ASP A 190 9.08 -7.00 -14.40
N GLU A 191 10.08 -7.56 -15.11
CA GLU A 191 10.39 -7.20 -16.50
C GLU A 191 9.19 -7.50 -17.44
N LEU A 192 8.59 -8.69 -17.31
CA LEU A 192 7.40 -9.07 -18.08
C LEU A 192 6.22 -8.13 -17.77
N ASN A 193 5.92 -7.91 -16.50
CA ASN A 193 4.82 -7.03 -16.08
C ASN A 193 4.99 -5.59 -16.58
N ARG A 194 6.24 -5.08 -16.59
CA ARG A 194 6.55 -3.77 -17.16
C ARG A 194 6.22 -3.73 -18.65
N LYS A 195 6.70 -4.71 -19.43
CA LYS A 195 6.43 -4.81 -20.88
C LYS A 195 4.94 -4.95 -21.19
N VAL A 196 4.23 -5.79 -20.42
CA VAL A 196 2.76 -5.96 -20.59
C VAL A 196 2.02 -4.66 -20.32
N ARG A 197 2.34 -3.96 -19.24
CA ARG A 197 1.72 -2.66 -18.95
C ARG A 197 2.03 -1.62 -20.02
N GLU A 198 3.25 -1.58 -20.52
CA GLU A 198 3.66 -0.69 -21.61
C GLU A 198 2.87 -0.98 -22.89
N ASN A 199 2.80 -2.26 -23.27
CA ASN A 199 2.05 -2.71 -24.43
C ASN A 199 0.54 -2.41 -24.33
N ILE A 200 -0.09 -2.71 -23.18
CA ILE A 200 -1.52 -2.45 -22.99
C ILE A 200 -1.81 -0.94 -22.98
N ARG A 201 -0.94 -0.13 -22.38
CA ARG A 201 -1.10 1.34 -22.41
C ARG A 201 -0.95 1.90 -23.81
N GLY A 202 0.03 1.40 -24.58
CA GLY A 202 0.30 1.78 -25.96
C GLY A 202 -0.39 0.88 -26.99
N ILE A 203 -1.50 0.22 -26.65
CA ILE A 203 -2.13 -0.76 -27.57
C ILE A 203 -2.64 -0.11 -28.86
N ARG A 204 -3.06 1.16 -28.80
CA ARG A 204 -3.49 1.91 -29.99
C ARG A 204 -2.32 2.15 -30.92
N GLU A 205 -1.15 2.54 -30.39
CA GLU A 205 0.09 2.74 -31.14
C GLU A 205 0.56 1.42 -31.76
N VAL A 206 0.56 0.32 -30.98
CA VAL A 206 0.89 -1.02 -31.50
C VAL A 206 0.01 -1.37 -32.68
N LYS A 207 -1.31 -1.12 -32.60
CA LYS A 207 -2.27 -1.36 -33.70
C LYS A 207 -2.08 -0.41 -34.87
N THR A 208 -1.86 0.87 -34.62
CA THR A 208 -1.68 1.88 -35.66
C THR A 208 -0.42 1.64 -36.49
N TYR A 209 0.66 1.20 -35.85
CA TYR A 209 1.94 0.92 -36.52
C TYR A 209 2.14 -0.54 -36.93
N VAL A 210 1.13 -1.42 -36.70
CA VAL A 210 1.15 -2.85 -37.09
C VAL A 210 2.35 -3.61 -36.48
N HIS A 211 2.65 -3.37 -35.19
CA HIS A 211 3.76 -4.01 -34.50
C HIS A 211 3.35 -5.19 -33.60
N GLU A 212 2.17 -5.81 -33.84
CA GLU A 212 1.64 -6.91 -33.01
C GLU A 212 2.58 -8.12 -32.97
N GLU A 213 3.10 -8.53 -34.14
CA GLU A 213 3.97 -9.72 -34.21
C GLU A 213 5.28 -9.53 -33.42
N GLU A 214 5.88 -8.34 -33.50
CA GLU A 214 7.06 -8.00 -32.75
C GLU A 214 6.78 -8.03 -31.23
N GLN A 215 5.64 -7.48 -30.81
CA GLN A 215 5.25 -7.50 -29.40
C GLN A 215 4.95 -8.92 -28.89
N ILE A 216 4.34 -9.77 -29.72
CA ILE A 216 4.12 -11.19 -29.42
C ILE A 216 5.47 -11.92 -29.26
N GLU A 217 6.43 -11.68 -30.13
CA GLU A 217 7.75 -12.30 -30.04
C GLU A 217 8.51 -11.84 -28.80
N ASN A 218 8.45 -10.55 -28.44
CA ASN A 218 9.03 -9.98 -27.22
C ASN A 218 8.39 -10.58 -25.97
N PHE A 219 7.08 -10.81 -25.98
CA PHE A 219 6.35 -11.49 -24.90
C PHE A 219 6.81 -12.96 -24.78
N LYS A 220 6.89 -13.70 -25.90
CA LYS A 220 7.37 -15.09 -25.94
C LYS A 220 8.80 -15.22 -25.40
N LYS A 221 9.72 -14.31 -25.76
CA LYS A 221 11.10 -14.28 -25.23
C LYS A 221 11.12 -14.11 -23.70
N SER A 222 10.34 -13.17 -23.20
CA SER A 222 10.24 -12.91 -21.76
C SER A 222 9.64 -14.10 -21.00
N THR A 223 8.56 -14.68 -21.53
CA THR A 223 7.90 -15.85 -20.94
C THR A 223 8.81 -17.10 -20.98
N SER A 224 9.55 -17.31 -22.11
CA SER A 224 10.52 -18.40 -22.21
C SER A 224 11.64 -18.28 -21.17
N LYS A 225 12.12 -17.07 -20.89
CA LYS A 225 13.11 -16.81 -19.83
C LYS A 225 12.57 -17.21 -18.44
N ILE A 226 11.34 -16.82 -18.12
CA ILE A 226 10.65 -17.18 -16.88
C ILE A 226 10.48 -18.70 -16.80
N TYR A 227 9.98 -19.33 -17.87
CA TYR A 227 9.80 -20.78 -17.94
C TYR A 227 11.09 -21.54 -17.65
N LYS A 228 12.21 -21.15 -18.26
CA LYS A 228 13.51 -21.80 -18.07
C LYS A 228 14.00 -21.68 -16.60
N LEU A 229 13.84 -20.51 -16.00
CA LEU A 229 14.22 -20.28 -14.60
C LEU A 229 13.31 -21.07 -13.65
N PHE A 230 12.00 -21.02 -13.89
CA PHE A 230 11.00 -21.68 -13.07
C PHE A 230 11.15 -23.20 -13.15
N ARG A 231 11.36 -23.75 -14.36
CA ARG A 231 11.60 -25.18 -14.58
C ARG A 231 12.81 -25.68 -13.77
N ARG A 232 13.93 -24.92 -13.75
CA ARG A 232 15.12 -25.28 -12.97
C ARG A 232 14.83 -25.26 -11.46
N ALA A 233 14.18 -24.21 -10.99
CA ALA A 233 13.80 -24.10 -9.57
C ALA A 233 12.87 -25.26 -9.16
N MET A 234 11.82 -25.52 -9.95
CA MET A 234 10.85 -26.59 -9.70
C MET A 234 11.48 -27.97 -9.81
N PHE A 235 12.40 -28.21 -10.73
CA PHE A 235 13.13 -29.47 -10.81
C PHE A 235 13.90 -29.78 -9.50
N ILE A 236 14.59 -28.78 -8.95
CA ILE A 236 15.27 -28.93 -7.65
C ILE A 236 14.26 -29.17 -6.52
N MET A 237 13.16 -28.43 -6.49
CA MET A 237 12.14 -28.58 -5.46
C MET A 237 11.35 -29.89 -5.58
N ALA A 238 11.24 -30.42 -6.79
CA ALA A 238 10.55 -31.70 -7.03
C ALA A 238 11.20 -32.87 -6.26
N PHE A 239 12.49 -32.79 -5.96
CA PHE A 239 13.18 -33.79 -5.12
C PHE A 239 12.71 -33.82 -3.68
N ASN A 240 12.02 -32.77 -3.21
CA ASN A 240 11.55 -32.69 -1.83
C ASN A 240 10.64 -33.89 -1.46
N ARG A 241 9.65 -34.18 -2.32
CA ARG A 241 8.71 -35.28 -2.08
C ARG A 241 9.36 -36.68 -2.13
N PRO A 242 10.14 -37.05 -3.19
CA PRO A 242 10.85 -38.32 -3.23
C PRO A 242 11.80 -38.52 -2.06
N VAL A 243 12.59 -37.52 -1.68
CA VAL A 243 13.50 -37.63 -0.53
C VAL A 243 12.74 -37.85 0.77
N MET A 244 11.63 -37.17 0.96
CA MET A 244 10.79 -37.35 2.13
C MET A 244 10.15 -38.74 2.17
N THR A 245 9.58 -39.21 1.05
CA THR A 245 8.97 -40.56 0.97
C THR A 245 10.03 -41.62 1.20
N MET A 246 11.18 -41.53 0.54
CA MET A 246 12.30 -42.46 0.74
C MET A 246 12.75 -42.50 2.21
N MET A 247 12.78 -41.35 2.89
CA MET A 247 13.15 -41.32 4.31
C MET A 247 12.09 -41.95 5.19
N ILE A 248 10.80 -41.71 4.90
CA ILE A 248 9.68 -42.38 5.60
C ILE A 248 9.79 -43.89 5.45
N ASP A 249 9.96 -44.35 4.22
CA ASP A 249 10.05 -45.80 3.93
C ASP A 249 11.29 -46.42 4.57
N ALA A 250 12.43 -45.76 4.53
CA ALA A 250 13.66 -46.22 5.19
C ALA A 250 13.49 -46.30 6.71
N VAL A 251 12.85 -45.32 7.34
CA VAL A 251 12.55 -45.35 8.78
C VAL A 251 11.55 -46.49 9.09
N MET A 252 10.50 -46.64 8.28
CA MET A 252 9.51 -47.70 8.44
C MET A 252 10.14 -49.09 8.32
N LEU A 253 11.02 -49.32 7.33
CA LEU A 253 11.78 -50.55 7.18
C LEU A 253 12.71 -50.82 8.36
N ALA A 254 13.45 -49.79 8.82
CA ALA A 254 14.31 -49.93 9.99
C ALA A 254 13.53 -50.26 11.25
N LEU A 255 12.42 -49.56 11.50
CA LEU A 255 11.52 -49.84 12.64
C LEU A 255 10.90 -51.25 12.55
N SER A 256 10.50 -51.68 11.36
CA SER A 256 9.97 -53.02 11.14
C SER A 256 11.02 -54.10 11.45
N TRP A 257 12.25 -53.92 10.94
CA TRP A 257 13.35 -54.87 11.14
C TRP A 257 13.80 -54.96 12.60
N PHE A 258 14.12 -53.81 13.20
CA PHE A 258 14.57 -53.78 14.60
C PHE A 258 13.43 -54.08 15.57
N GLY A 259 12.21 -53.60 15.26
CA GLY A 259 11.00 -53.85 16.04
C GLY A 259 10.64 -55.33 16.06
N ALA A 260 10.69 -56.02 14.90
CA ALA A 260 10.45 -57.45 14.83
C ALA A 260 11.45 -58.24 15.70
N LYS A 261 12.75 -57.90 15.68
CA LYS A 261 13.75 -58.50 16.56
C LYS A 261 13.42 -58.31 18.04
N LEU A 262 12.94 -57.14 18.44
CA LEU A 262 12.57 -56.86 19.82
C LEU A 262 11.27 -57.56 20.22
N ILE A 263 10.32 -57.76 19.30
CA ILE A 263 9.07 -58.49 19.54
C ILE A 263 9.38 -59.99 19.73
N VAL A 264 10.17 -60.59 18.85
CA VAL A 264 10.61 -62.01 18.99
C VAL A 264 11.39 -62.22 20.29
N GLY A 265 12.16 -61.20 20.70
CA GLY A 265 12.87 -61.22 22.00
C GLY A 265 12.01 -60.85 23.21
N HIS A 266 10.68 -60.72 23.07
CA HIS A 266 9.73 -60.34 24.13
C HIS A 266 10.05 -59.00 24.84
N GLN A 267 10.77 -58.10 24.16
CA GLN A 267 11.15 -56.77 24.67
C GLN A 267 10.23 -55.67 24.18
N LEU A 268 9.36 -55.93 23.22
CA LEU A 268 8.41 -54.97 22.62
C LEU A 268 7.11 -55.72 22.29
N ALA A 269 5.97 -55.07 22.50
CA ALA A 269 4.68 -55.58 22.07
C ALA A 269 4.33 -55.13 20.63
N THR A 270 3.47 -55.87 19.94
CA THR A 270 3.08 -55.57 18.55
C THR A 270 2.36 -54.26 18.41
N GLY A 271 1.46 -53.91 19.34
CA GLY A 271 0.76 -52.63 19.36
C GLY A 271 1.70 -51.44 19.59
N GLN A 272 2.75 -51.65 20.40
CA GLN A 272 3.79 -50.65 20.60
C GLN A 272 4.54 -50.33 19.30
N LEU A 273 4.83 -51.31 18.42
CA LEU A 273 5.43 -51.10 17.12
C LEU A 273 4.51 -50.29 16.19
N VAL A 274 3.20 -50.58 16.21
CA VAL A 274 2.20 -49.83 15.45
C VAL A 274 2.16 -48.36 15.89
N SER A 275 2.26 -48.09 17.19
CA SER A 275 2.36 -46.71 17.72
C SER A 275 3.61 -45.99 17.21
N MET A 276 4.78 -46.69 17.15
CA MET A 276 6.03 -46.14 16.62
C MET A 276 5.91 -45.71 15.15
N PHE A 277 5.17 -46.47 14.31
CA PHE A 277 4.89 -46.06 12.93
C PHE A 277 4.10 -44.77 12.85
N SER A 278 3.09 -44.58 13.71
CA SER A 278 2.31 -43.35 13.79
C SER A 278 3.17 -42.15 14.21
N TYR A 279 4.06 -42.31 15.20
CA TYR A 279 4.98 -41.27 15.62
C TYR A 279 6.00 -40.93 14.53
N THR A 280 6.42 -41.88 13.70
CA THR A 280 7.28 -41.64 12.54
C THR A 280 6.65 -40.61 11.62
N MET A 281 5.39 -40.84 11.24
CA MET A 281 4.66 -39.90 10.38
C MET A 281 4.55 -38.53 11.00
N SER A 282 4.24 -38.42 12.29
CA SER A 282 4.09 -37.16 13.01
C SER A 282 5.41 -36.39 13.09
N ILE A 283 6.53 -37.02 13.38
CA ILE A 283 7.86 -36.40 13.47
C ILE A 283 8.27 -35.86 12.09
N LEU A 284 8.15 -36.66 11.04
CA LEU A 284 8.59 -36.23 9.69
C LEU A 284 7.67 -35.18 9.10
N MET A 285 6.34 -35.26 9.35
CA MET A 285 5.37 -34.23 8.96
C MET A 285 5.65 -32.90 9.65
N SER A 286 6.04 -32.90 10.94
CA SER A 286 6.36 -31.68 11.69
C SER A 286 7.54 -30.94 11.08
N LEU A 287 8.56 -31.63 10.58
CA LEU A 287 9.70 -31.03 9.88
C LEU A 287 9.28 -30.35 8.58
N MET A 288 8.37 -30.95 7.83
CA MET A 288 7.85 -30.36 6.60
C MET A 288 7.07 -29.07 6.89
N ILE A 289 6.22 -29.09 7.92
CA ILE A 289 5.45 -27.91 8.34
C ILE A 289 6.40 -26.78 8.79
N LEU A 290 7.44 -27.09 9.56
CA LEU A 290 8.47 -26.10 9.97
C LEU A 290 9.15 -25.44 8.78
N SER A 291 9.50 -26.22 7.75
CA SER A 291 10.11 -25.70 6.51
C SER A 291 9.17 -24.73 5.78
N MET A 292 7.88 -25.09 5.70
CA MET A 292 6.85 -24.25 5.07
C MET A 292 6.66 -22.92 5.83
N ILE A 293 6.59 -22.99 7.16
CA ILE A 293 6.46 -21.81 8.04
C ILE A 293 7.64 -20.86 7.85
N PHE A 294 8.87 -21.39 7.84
CA PHE A 294 10.06 -20.58 7.64
C PHE A 294 10.00 -19.80 6.33
N THR A 295 9.59 -20.44 5.24
CA THR A 295 9.44 -19.80 3.93
C THR A 295 8.39 -18.67 3.98
N GLN A 296 7.25 -18.91 4.60
CA GLN A 296 6.17 -17.94 4.72
C GLN A 296 6.58 -16.72 5.57
N LEU A 297 7.28 -16.94 6.67
CA LEU A 297 7.79 -15.86 7.52
C LEU A 297 8.83 -15.00 6.79
N MET A 298 9.69 -15.61 5.98
CA MET A 298 10.66 -14.88 5.16
C MET A 298 9.98 -13.97 4.12
N MET A 299 8.90 -14.44 3.47
CA MET A 299 8.12 -13.61 2.54
C MET A 299 7.40 -12.46 3.27
N ALA A 300 6.81 -12.73 4.42
CA ALA A 300 6.12 -11.73 5.21
C ALA A 300 7.06 -10.67 5.81
N GLN A 301 8.35 -10.99 6.02
CA GLN A 301 9.32 -10.07 6.59
C GLN A 301 9.49 -8.81 5.72
N SER A 302 9.51 -8.94 4.40
CA SER A 302 9.63 -7.80 3.48
C SER A 302 8.37 -6.92 3.51
N SER A 303 7.18 -7.52 3.51
CA SER A 303 5.91 -6.83 3.67
C SER A 303 5.83 -6.11 5.02
N GLY A 304 6.26 -6.78 6.09
CA GLY A 304 6.33 -6.19 7.44
C GLY A 304 7.25 -4.97 7.55
N ARG A 305 8.38 -4.97 6.85
CA ARG A 305 9.27 -3.78 6.80
C ARG A 305 8.56 -2.62 6.10
N ARG A 306 7.99 -2.84 4.91
CA ARG A 306 7.29 -1.79 4.16
C ARG A 306 6.12 -1.17 4.94
N VAL A 307 5.36 -1.99 5.65
CA VAL A 307 4.27 -1.51 6.51
C VAL A 307 4.81 -0.76 7.73
N ALA A 308 5.86 -1.27 8.38
CA ALA A 308 6.49 -0.59 9.51
C ALA A 308 7.10 0.76 9.10
N ASP A 309 7.67 0.87 7.89
CA ASP A 309 8.20 2.13 7.37
C ASP A 309 7.11 3.20 7.28
N VAL A 310 5.89 2.84 6.85
CA VAL A 310 4.74 3.76 6.84
C VAL A 310 4.35 4.17 8.26
N LEU A 311 4.17 3.20 9.16
CA LEU A 311 3.75 3.45 10.55
C LEU A 311 4.76 4.25 11.39
N THR A 312 6.02 4.26 10.99
CA THR A 312 7.10 4.98 11.69
C THR A 312 7.50 6.28 10.99
N ALA A 313 7.03 6.52 9.77
CA ALA A 313 7.29 7.76 9.06
C ALA A 313 6.64 8.93 9.82
N LYS A 314 7.40 9.99 10.02
CA LYS A 314 6.87 11.19 10.66
C LYS A 314 6.42 12.17 9.58
N PRO A 315 5.27 12.84 9.75
CA PRO A 315 4.91 13.96 8.91
C PRO A 315 6.01 15.03 8.96
N THR A 316 6.45 15.52 7.81
CA THR A 316 7.50 16.56 7.74
C THR A 316 6.93 17.95 8.02
N ILE A 317 5.62 18.12 7.76
CA ILE A 317 4.90 19.38 8.03
C ILE A 317 3.87 19.10 9.13
N VAL A 318 4.00 19.83 10.23
CA VAL A 318 3.11 19.74 11.39
C VAL A 318 2.73 21.15 11.85
N ASN A 319 1.64 21.24 12.60
CA ASN A 319 1.25 22.48 13.26
C ASN A 319 2.34 22.96 14.24
N PRO A 320 2.54 24.28 14.39
CA PRO A 320 3.46 24.79 15.38
C PRO A 320 3.03 24.36 16.79
N ALA A 321 4.02 23.99 17.61
CA ALA A 321 3.78 23.46 18.97
C ALA A 321 3.23 24.50 19.96
N LYS A 322 3.41 25.80 19.68
CA LYS A 322 2.99 26.90 20.57
C LYS A 322 2.20 27.93 19.77
N SER A 323 1.01 28.26 20.26
CA SER A 323 0.16 29.38 19.81
C SER A 323 0.09 29.56 18.28
N PRO A 324 -0.42 28.59 17.51
CA PRO A 324 -0.59 28.76 16.09
C PRO A 324 -1.55 29.92 15.80
N LEU A 325 -1.28 30.67 14.73
CA LEU A 325 -2.21 31.70 14.27
C LEU A 325 -3.47 31.05 13.70
N THR A 326 -4.63 31.49 14.19
CA THR A 326 -5.95 30.93 13.85
C THR A 326 -6.78 31.84 12.93
N SER A 327 -6.18 32.90 12.39
CA SER A 327 -6.81 33.78 11.40
C SER A 327 -5.78 34.34 10.43
N VAL A 328 -6.15 34.43 9.16
CA VAL A 328 -5.39 35.15 8.12
C VAL A 328 -5.98 36.54 7.98
N THR A 329 -5.14 37.57 8.09
CA THR A 329 -5.60 38.96 8.10
C THR A 329 -6.07 39.46 6.73
N ASN A 330 -5.25 39.25 5.70
CA ASN A 330 -5.51 39.64 4.32
C ASN A 330 -4.87 38.65 3.32
N GLY A 331 -5.04 38.93 2.02
CA GLY A 331 -4.52 38.08 0.93
C GLY A 331 -3.10 38.45 0.47
N GLU A 332 -2.32 39.20 1.23
CA GLU A 332 -0.94 39.52 0.87
C GLU A 332 -0.06 38.29 0.92
N VAL A 333 0.81 38.08 -0.10
CA VAL A 333 1.81 37.01 -0.14
C VAL A 333 3.18 37.60 -0.38
N VAL A 334 4.16 37.21 0.42
CA VAL A 334 5.55 37.63 0.27
C VAL A 334 6.46 36.41 0.27
N PHE A 335 7.23 36.26 -0.79
CA PHE A 335 8.38 35.37 -0.88
C PHE A 335 9.62 36.21 -0.56
N ASP A 336 10.34 35.84 0.49
CA ASP A 336 11.49 36.57 1.01
C ASP A 336 12.74 35.69 0.82
N HIS A 337 13.45 35.89 -0.30
CA HIS A 337 14.64 35.15 -0.73
C HIS A 337 14.47 33.63 -0.62
N VAL A 338 13.41 33.10 -1.25
CA VAL A 338 13.02 31.69 -1.09
C VAL A 338 13.85 30.78 -1.97
N ASP A 339 14.46 29.78 -1.30
CA ASP A 339 15.10 28.62 -1.92
C ASP A 339 14.30 27.34 -1.62
N PHE A 340 14.19 26.46 -2.61
CA PHE A 340 13.54 25.16 -2.42
C PHE A 340 14.20 24.03 -3.21
N LYS A 341 14.32 22.86 -2.57
CA LYS A 341 14.70 21.57 -3.16
C LYS A 341 13.72 20.50 -2.72
N TYR A 342 13.31 19.61 -3.64
CA TYR A 342 12.46 18.46 -3.30
C TYR A 342 13.19 17.45 -2.41
N ASN A 343 14.47 17.16 -2.74
CA ASN A 343 15.36 16.42 -1.85
C ASN A 343 16.52 17.31 -1.44
N LYS A 344 16.87 17.31 -0.16
CA LYS A 344 17.99 18.10 0.36
C LYS A 344 19.35 17.81 -0.32
N GLU A 345 19.48 16.57 -0.83
CA GLU A 345 20.69 16.08 -1.51
C GLU A 345 20.73 16.45 -3.01
N ASP A 346 19.65 16.99 -3.58
CA ASP A 346 19.62 17.37 -4.98
C ASP A 346 20.67 18.43 -5.29
N ALA A 347 21.39 18.27 -6.41
CA ALA A 347 22.38 19.24 -6.86
C ALA A 347 21.73 20.57 -7.27
N HIS A 348 20.50 20.53 -7.79
CA HIS A 348 19.80 21.69 -8.35
C HIS A 348 18.65 22.12 -7.45
N TYR A 349 18.47 23.44 -7.35
CA TYR A 349 17.31 24.04 -6.72
C TYR A 349 16.10 23.99 -7.66
N ALA A 350 14.94 23.64 -7.13
CA ALA A 350 13.67 23.79 -7.85
C ALA A 350 13.21 25.25 -7.86
N LEU A 351 13.47 25.99 -6.76
CA LEU A 351 13.33 27.45 -6.69
C LEU A 351 14.62 28.00 -6.11
N LYS A 352 15.10 29.11 -6.67
CA LYS A 352 16.34 29.75 -6.20
C LYS A 352 16.18 31.26 -6.13
N ASP A 353 16.39 31.79 -4.92
CA ASP A 353 16.39 33.23 -4.61
C ASP A 353 15.13 33.94 -5.13
N ILE A 354 13.96 33.42 -4.78
CA ILE A 354 12.68 33.99 -5.16
C ILE A 354 12.36 35.15 -4.20
N ASP A 355 12.36 36.36 -4.73
CA ASP A 355 11.90 37.57 -4.02
C ASP A 355 10.68 38.14 -4.78
N LEU A 356 9.49 38.05 -4.17
CA LEU A 356 8.23 38.45 -4.80
C LEU A 356 7.22 38.88 -3.75
N ARG A 357 6.64 40.06 -3.93
CA ARG A 357 5.53 40.56 -3.12
C ARG A 357 4.27 40.67 -3.96
N ILE A 358 3.17 40.07 -3.52
CA ILE A 358 1.84 40.09 -4.12
C ILE A 358 0.92 40.84 -3.15
N LYS A 359 0.29 41.91 -3.59
CA LYS A 359 -0.60 42.72 -2.75
C LYS A 359 -1.95 41.99 -2.53
N SER A 360 -2.62 42.31 -1.42
CA SER A 360 -3.98 41.80 -1.18
C SER A 360 -4.94 42.31 -2.26
N GLY A 361 -5.75 41.44 -2.83
CA GLY A 361 -6.69 41.74 -3.92
C GLY A 361 -6.07 41.79 -5.32
N GLU A 362 -4.74 41.71 -5.43
CA GLU A 362 -4.03 41.73 -6.72
C GLU A 362 -4.29 40.47 -7.53
N THR A 363 -4.38 40.60 -8.84
CA THR A 363 -4.38 39.50 -9.81
C THR A 363 -2.98 39.37 -10.40
N LEU A 364 -2.28 38.27 -10.08
CA LEU A 364 -0.95 37.98 -10.58
C LEU A 364 -1.00 36.83 -11.60
N GLY A 365 -0.50 37.08 -12.81
CA GLY A 365 -0.23 36.05 -13.80
C GLY A 365 1.16 35.45 -13.60
N ILE A 366 1.32 34.14 -13.81
CA ILE A 366 2.62 33.45 -13.80
C ILE A 366 2.75 32.65 -15.10
N ILE A 367 3.81 32.95 -15.86
CA ILE A 367 4.12 32.29 -17.12
C ILE A 367 5.58 31.81 -17.14
N GLY A 368 5.90 30.89 -18.02
CA GLY A 368 7.24 30.37 -18.27
C GLY A 368 7.18 29.00 -18.92
N GLU A 369 8.30 28.50 -19.35
CA GLU A 369 8.41 27.20 -20.01
C GLU A 369 7.93 26.05 -19.13
N THR A 370 7.61 24.90 -19.75
CA THR A 370 7.34 23.67 -19.00
C THR A 370 8.59 23.28 -18.20
N GLY A 371 8.42 23.01 -16.91
CA GLY A 371 9.56 22.70 -16.01
C GLY A 371 10.19 23.94 -15.34
N SER A 372 9.72 25.16 -15.56
CA SER A 372 10.23 26.38 -14.89
C SER A 372 9.83 26.52 -13.41
N SER A 373 9.21 25.50 -12.81
CA SER A 373 8.84 25.43 -11.38
C SER A 373 7.69 26.33 -10.92
N LYS A 374 6.78 26.70 -11.82
CA LYS A 374 5.59 27.51 -11.49
C LYS A 374 4.71 26.87 -10.43
N SER A 375 4.32 25.61 -10.62
CA SER A 375 3.50 24.85 -9.65
C SER A 375 4.23 24.63 -8.33
N THR A 376 5.56 24.54 -8.35
CA THR A 376 6.38 24.47 -7.14
C THR A 376 6.26 25.77 -6.34
N LEU A 377 6.34 26.92 -6.99
CA LEU A 377 6.23 28.22 -6.35
C LEU A 377 4.91 28.37 -5.58
N ILE A 378 3.79 28.10 -6.23
CA ILE A 378 2.48 28.26 -5.59
C ILE A 378 2.22 27.23 -4.48
N SER A 379 2.89 26.07 -4.53
CA SER A 379 2.75 25.02 -3.50
C SER A 379 3.30 25.44 -2.14
N MET A 380 4.15 26.47 -2.10
CA MET A 380 4.70 27.02 -0.86
C MET A 380 3.69 27.88 -0.10
N ILE A 381 2.71 28.50 -0.78
CA ILE A 381 1.74 29.43 -0.18
C ILE A 381 0.81 28.70 0.80
N PRO A 382 0.13 27.58 0.42
CA PRO A 382 -0.69 26.78 1.35
C PRO A 382 0.17 25.85 2.22
N ARG A 383 1.50 26.00 2.20
CA ARG A 383 2.45 25.17 2.92
C ARG A 383 2.24 23.68 2.62
N LEU A 384 2.20 23.29 1.32
CA LEU A 384 2.24 21.89 0.90
C LEU A 384 3.66 21.33 1.03
N TYR A 385 4.66 22.19 0.88
CA TYR A 385 6.07 21.95 1.17
C TYR A 385 6.63 23.10 2.00
N ASP A 386 7.65 22.87 2.78
CA ASP A 386 8.41 23.88 3.49
C ASP A 386 9.64 24.29 2.69
N VAL A 387 9.90 25.59 2.61
CA VAL A 387 11.07 26.14 1.91
C VAL A 387 12.37 25.68 2.58
N THR A 388 13.44 25.50 1.79
CA THR A 388 14.78 25.12 2.29
C THR A 388 15.61 26.32 2.75
N GLY A 389 15.33 27.51 2.20
CA GLY A 389 15.92 28.79 2.58
C GLY A 389 14.91 29.91 2.45
N GLY A 390 15.11 31.04 3.11
CA GLY A 390 14.19 32.16 3.09
C GLY A 390 12.87 31.93 3.85
N ALA A 391 11.83 32.68 3.51
CA ALA A 391 10.53 32.60 4.15
C ALA A 391 9.38 32.94 3.18
N VAL A 392 8.25 32.23 3.32
CA VAL A 392 6.98 32.63 2.71
C VAL A 392 6.07 33.20 3.79
N ARG A 393 5.48 34.35 3.50
CA ARG A 393 4.55 35.05 4.40
C ARG A 393 3.19 35.19 3.74
N VAL A 394 2.14 35.02 4.50
CA VAL A 394 0.75 35.25 4.11
C VAL A 394 0.12 36.17 5.13
N GLY A 395 -0.54 37.27 4.70
CA GLY A 395 -1.12 38.27 5.59
C GLY A 395 -0.12 38.83 6.60
N GLY A 396 1.15 39.02 6.18
CA GLY A 396 2.24 39.54 7.00
C GLY A 396 2.95 38.55 7.90
N HIS A 397 2.45 37.33 8.07
CA HIS A 397 3.02 36.30 8.95
C HIS A 397 3.60 35.10 8.18
N ASN A 398 4.67 34.51 8.71
CA ASN A 398 5.28 33.30 8.12
C ASN A 398 4.26 32.16 8.08
N VAL A 399 4.17 31.46 6.95
CA VAL A 399 3.24 30.32 6.77
C VAL A 399 3.45 29.21 7.81
N ARG A 400 4.65 29.08 8.37
CA ARG A 400 4.98 28.13 9.44
C ARG A 400 4.36 28.47 10.79
N SER A 401 3.89 29.70 10.97
CA SER A 401 3.29 30.16 12.23
C SER A 401 1.79 29.89 12.31
N TYR A 402 1.16 29.55 11.20
CA TYR A 402 -0.27 29.29 11.13
C TYR A 402 -0.62 27.85 11.55
N ASP A 403 -1.83 27.69 12.12
CA ASP A 403 -2.51 26.41 12.05
C ASP A 403 -2.75 26.04 10.58
N LEU A 404 -2.38 24.81 10.21
CA LEU A 404 -2.43 24.34 8.81
C LEU A 404 -3.85 24.39 8.23
N LYS A 405 -4.86 24.07 9.05
CA LYS A 405 -6.25 24.13 8.63
C LYS A 405 -6.65 25.58 8.33
N THR A 406 -6.33 26.48 9.24
CA THR A 406 -6.60 27.92 9.06
C THR A 406 -5.95 28.48 7.80
N LEU A 407 -4.66 28.18 7.57
CA LEU A 407 -3.96 28.63 6.37
C LEU A 407 -4.63 28.07 5.11
N ARG A 408 -4.88 26.78 5.06
CA ARG A 408 -5.44 26.08 3.91
C ARG A 408 -6.92 26.38 3.67
N ASP A 409 -7.67 26.78 4.68
CA ASP A 409 -9.06 27.25 4.51
C ASP A 409 -9.09 28.64 3.85
N ASN A 410 -8.06 29.48 4.07
CA ASN A 410 -7.96 30.82 3.47
C ASN A 410 -7.20 30.85 2.13
N VAL A 411 -6.48 29.76 1.78
CA VAL A 411 -5.77 29.61 0.50
C VAL A 411 -6.40 28.45 -0.27
N ALA A 412 -7.20 28.75 -1.28
CA ALA A 412 -7.77 27.75 -2.16
C ALA A 412 -6.88 27.52 -3.38
N VAL A 413 -6.64 26.27 -3.71
CA VAL A 413 -5.81 25.87 -4.86
C VAL A 413 -6.61 24.97 -5.78
N VAL A 414 -6.71 25.34 -7.04
CA VAL A 414 -7.17 24.47 -8.13
C VAL A 414 -5.94 23.93 -8.84
N LEU A 415 -5.69 22.65 -8.67
CA LEU A 415 -4.50 21.98 -9.21
C LEU A 415 -4.64 21.69 -10.71
N GLN A 416 -3.55 21.57 -11.43
CA GLN A 416 -3.50 21.23 -12.84
C GLN A 416 -4.26 19.91 -13.16
N LYS A 417 -4.11 18.87 -12.30
CA LYS A 417 -4.86 17.62 -12.41
C LYS A 417 -6.12 17.70 -11.54
N ASN A 418 -7.24 17.95 -12.21
CA ASN A 418 -8.54 18.01 -11.55
C ASN A 418 -9.10 16.62 -11.29
N VAL A 419 -9.34 16.31 -10.01
CA VAL A 419 -9.91 15.02 -9.58
C VAL A 419 -11.28 15.26 -8.95
N LEU A 420 -12.28 14.56 -9.47
CA LEU A 420 -13.60 14.47 -8.86
C LEU A 420 -13.73 13.10 -8.17
N PHE A 421 -14.42 13.10 -7.04
CA PHE A 421 -14.69 11.89 -6.27
C PHE A 421 -16.02 11.29 -6.67
N THR A 422 -16.18 9.98 -6.51
CA THR A 422 -17.46 9.30 -6.68
C THR A 422 -18.49 9.88 -5.72
N GLY A 423 -19.65 10.27 -6.21
CA GLY A 423 -20.71 10.95 -5.50
C GLY A 423 -21.43 11.92 -6.41
N THR A 424 -22.35 12.73 -5.89
CA THR A 424 -23.05 13.73 -6.70
C THR A 424 -22.15 14.91 -7.04
N ILE A 425 -22.52 15.72 -8.03
CA ILE A 425 -21.84 17.01 -8.30
C ILE A 425 -21.93 17.89 -7.05
N LYS A 426 -23.07 17.92 -6.37
CA LYS A 426 -23.29 18.63 -5.11
C LYS A 426 -22.32 18.17 -4.02
N ASP A 427 -22.09 16.86 -3.85
CA ASP A 427 -21.11 16.33 -2.91
C ASP A 427 -19.71 16.79 -3.27
N ASN A 428 -19.35 16.76 -4.55
CA ASN A 428 -18.06 17.22 -5.03
C ASN A 428 -17.84 18.72 -4.79
N LEU A 429 -18.86 19.55 -4.90
CA LEU A 429 -18.80 20.99 -4.59
C LEU A 429 -18.64 21.22 -3.08
N LYS A 430 -19.37 20.46 -2.25
CA LYS A 430 -19.30 20.53 -0.78
C LYS A 430 -17.92 20.17 -0.19
N TRP A 431 -17.01 19.58 -0.95
CA TRP A 431 -15.60 19.46 -0.53
C TRP A 431 -14.93 20.81 -0.26
N GLY A 432 -15.40 21.89 -0.88
CA GLY A 432 -14.95 23.25 -0.58
C GLY A 432 -15.48 23.76 0.76
N ASN A 433 -16.73 23.49 1.05
CA ASN A 433 -17.40 23.80 2.32
C ASN A 433 -18.56 22.85 2.53
N GLU A 434 -18.43 21.92 3.51
CA GLU A 434 -19.43 20.92 3.83
C GLU A 434 -20.79 21.53 4.24
N LYS A 435 -20.74 22.73 4.86
CA LYS A 435 -21.91 23.46 5.36
C LYS A 435 -22.51 24.43 4.36
N ALA A 436 -22.01 24.46 3.12
CA ALA A 436 -22.51 25.38 2.10
C ALA A 436 -24.01 25.15 1.83
N SER A 437 -24.78 26.26 1.78
CA SER A 437 -26.16 26.20 1.37
C SER A 437 -26.30 25.97 -0.13
N ASP A 438 -27.50 25.60 -0.58
CA ASP A 438 -27.75 25.35 -2.00
C ASP A 438 -27.58 26.65 -2.83
N GLU A 439 -27.89 27.81 -2.23
CA GLU A 439 -27.68 29.13 -2.85
C GLU A 439 -26.18 29.43 -3.01
N GLU A 440 -25.35 29.09 -2.01
CA GLU A 440 -23.89 29.26 -2.10
C GLU A 440 -23.29 28.31 -3.14
N ILE A 441 -23.78 27.08 -3.25
CA ILE A 441 -23.38 26.13 -4.27
C ILE A 441 -23.68 26.65 -5.67
N VAL A 442 -24.90 27.15 -5.88
CA VAL A 442 -25.31 27.74 -7.17
C VAL A 442 -24.52 29.01 -7.48
N TRP A 443 -24.27 29.87 -6.48
CA TRP A 443 -23.44 31.05 -6.63
C TRP A 443 -22.02 30.70 -7.12
N ALA A 444 -21.37 29.76 -6.47
CA ALA A 444 -20.01 29.32 -6.87
C ALA A 444 -20.00 28.67 -8.26
N ALA A 445 -21.02 27.88 -8.58
CA ALA A 445 -21.17 27.25 -9.88
C ALA A 445 -21.40 28.27 -11.00
N LYS A 446 -22.16 29.36 -10.74
CA LYS A 446 -22.36 30.46 -11.70
C LYS A 446 -21.05 31.22 -12.00
N ILE A 447 -20.28 31.57 -10.98
CA ILE A 447 -18.97 32.24 -11.17
C ILE A 447 -18.03 31.33 -11.99
N ALA A 448 -18.02 30.02 -11.71
CA ALA A 448 -17.21 29.06 -12.45
C ALA A 448 -17.81 28.66 -13.81
N GLN A 449 -18.89 29.30 -14.27
CA GLN A 449 -19.62 28.97 -15.50
C GLN A 449 -20.05 27.47 -15.54
N ALA A 450 -20.32 26.88 -14.38
CA ALA A 450 -20.71 25.48 -14.26
C ALA A 450 -22.23 25.26 -14.16
N ASP A 451 -22.98 26.25 -13.63
CA ASP A 451 -24.42 26.11 -13.37
C ASP A 451 -25.23 25.77 -14.62
N GLY A 452 -24.89 26.33 -15.78
CA GLY A 452 -25.60 26.08 -17.04
C GLY A 452 -25.58 24.60 -17.41
N PHE A 453 -24.40 24.01 -17.59
CA PHE A 453 -24.31 22.61 -18.00
C PHE A 453 -24.76 21.63 -16.90
N ILE A 454 -24.61 22.01 -15.60
CA ILE A 454 -25.08 21.16 -14.52
C ILE A 454 -26.62 21.03 -14.58
N ARG A 455 -27.33 22.14 -14.83
CA ARG A 455 -28.81 22.12 -14.95
C ARG A 455 -29.31 21.37 -16.19
N GLU A 456 -28.50 21.28 -17.22
CA GLU A 456 -28.80 20.51 -18.44
C GLU A 456 -28.62 19.00 -18.24
N MET A 457 -27.91 18.56 -17.20
CA MET A 457 -27.78 17.15 -16.88
C MET A 457 -29.09 16.59 -16.31
N PRO A 458 -29.40 15.29 -16.52
CA PRO A 458 -30.68 14.68 -16.16
C PRO A 458 -31.09 14.92 -14.70
N ASP A 459 -30.12 14.82 -13.76
CA ASP A 459 -30.35 14.97 -12.31
C ASP A 459 -29.77 16.28 -11.77
N GLY A 460 -29.36 17.22 -12.64
CA GLY A 460 -28.77 18.50 -12.25
C GLY A 460 -27.60 18.35 -11.27
N TYR A 461 -27.66 19.02 -10.12
CA TYR A 461 -26.65 18.95 -9.07
C TYR A 461 -26.53 17.58 -8.38
N ASP A 462 -27.57 16.75 -8.47
CA ASP A 462 -27.59 15.38 -7.93
C ASP A 462 -27.06 14.35 -8.92
N THR A 463 -26.64 14.78 -10.12
CA THR A 463 -26.00 13.91 -11.12
C THR A 463 -24.78 13.23 -10.51
N MET A 464 -24.73 11.89 -10.64
CA MET A 464 -23.62 11.06 -10.13
C MET A 464 -22.35 11.24 -10.98
N VAL A 465 -21.26 11.48 -10.29
CA VAL A 465 -19.89 11.53 -10.84
C VAL A 465 -19.21 10.20 -10.57
N GLU A 466 -18.68 9.57 -11.61
CA GLU A 466 -17.90 8.34 -11.50
C GLU A 466 -16.49 8.59 -10.97
N GLN A 467 -15.80 7.52 -10.59
CA GLN A 467 -14.43 7.59 -10.08
C GLN A 467 -13.52 8.41 -11.01
N GLY A 468 -12.91 9.47 -10.47
CA GLY A 468 -12.05 10.38 -11.25
C GLY A 468 -12.81 11.27 -12.23
N GLY A 469 -14.15 11.27 -12.20
CA GLY A 469 -14.99 12.06 -13.10
C GLY A 469 -14.96 11.56 -14.56
N ASN A 470 -14.90 10.24 -14.79
CA ASN A 470 -14.74 9.70 -16.14
C ASN A 470 -15.97 9.96 -17.04
N ASN A 471 -17.12 10.23 -16.45
CA ASN A 471 -18.35 10.59 -17.14
C ASN A 471 -18.55 12.10 -17.32
N VAL A 472 -17.55 12.92 -17.02
CA VAL A 472 -17.58 14.38 -17.13
C VAL A 472 -16.45 14.85 -18.03
N SER A 473 -16.70 15.82 -18.92
CA SER A 473 -15.66 16.36 -19.82
C SER A 473 -14.55 17.10 -19.05
N GLY A 474 -13.37 17.26 -19.68
CA GLY A 474 -12.24 17.97 -19.06
C GLY A 474 -12.59 19.39 -18.62
N GLY A 475 -13.26 20.16 -19.47
CA GLY A 475 -13.69 21.52 -19.16
C GLY A 475 -14.77 21.59 -18.08
N GLN A 476 -15.68 20.62 -18.03
CA GLN A 476 -16.67 20.48 -16.96
C GLN A 476 -15.99 20.18 -15.63
N LYS A 477 -15.02 19.24 -15.58
CA LYS A 477 -14.21 18.95 -14.38
C LYS A 477 -13.51 20.21 -13.86
N GLN A 478 -12.87 20.97 -14.75
CA GLN A 478 -12.19 22.20 -14.37
C GLN A 478 -13.15 23.19 -13.74
N ARG A 479 -14.29 23.44 -14.35
CA ARG A 479 -15.32 24.38 -13.82
C ARG A 479 -15.89 23.92 -12.48
N ILE A 480 -16.16 22.62 -12.29
CA ILE A 480 -16.60 22.07 -11.00
C ILE A 480 -15.52 22.27 -9.92
N THR A 481 -14.23 22.05 -10.25
CA THR A 481 -13.15 22.22 -9.26
C THR A 481 -12.87 23.69 -8.94
N ILE A 482 -13.08 24.61 -9.89
CA ILE A 482 -13.07 26.06 -9.62
C ILE A 482 -14.21 26.41 -8.66
N ALA A 483 -15.46 25.98 -8.93
CA ALA A 483 -16.60 26.21 -8.06
C ALA A 483 -16.37 25.64 -6.64
N ARG A 484 -15.79 24.47 -6.52
CA ARG A 484 -15.35 23.85 -5.24
C ARG A 484 -14.39 24.77 -4.48
N ALA A 485 -13.40 25.37 -5.15
CA ALA A 485 -12.44 26.26 -4.54
C ALA A 485 -13.09 27.57 -4.07
N LEU A 486 -14.05 28.08 -4.82
CA LEU A 486 -14.80 29.31 -4.50
C LEU A 486 -15.70 29.17 -3.25
N LEU A 487 -16.23 27.97 -2.99
CA LEU A 487 -17.05 27.70 -1.80
C LEU A 487 -16.28 27.85 -0.48
N LYS A 488 -14.95 27.84 -0.52
CA LYS A 488 -14.12 28.20 0.64
C LYS A 488 -14.17 29.68 0.99
N LYS A 489 -14.60 30.55 0.06
CA LYS A 489 -14.51 32.02 0.17
C LYS A 489 -13.11 32.48 0.57
N PRO A 490 -12.08 32.05 -0.19
CA PRO A 490 -10.69 32.18 0.22
C PRO A 490 -10.21 33.66 0.10
N LYS A 491 -9.20 34.02 0.90
CA LYS A 491 -8.47 35.26 0.74
C LYS A 491 -7.46 35.22 -0.41
N ILE A 492 -6.98 34.03 -0.74
CA ILE A 492 -6.07 33.78 -1.85
C ILE A 492 -6.60 32.62 -2.68
N LEU A 493 -6.85 32.83 -3.96
CA LEU A 493 -7.26 31.84 -4.93
C LEU A 493 -6.12 31.60 -5.92
N ILE A 494 -5.68 30.34 -5.98
CA ILE A 494 -4.61 29.89 -6.87
C ILE A 494 -5.20 28.97 -7.93
N LEU A 495 -4.92 29.27 -9.20
CA LEU A 495 -5.41 28.54 -10.36
C LEU A 495 -4.21 28.06 -11.18
N ASP A 496 -3.87 26.77 -11.05
CA ASP A 496 -2.72 26.18 -11.74
C ASP A 496 -3.17 25.48 -13.02
N ASP A 497 -3.02 26.17 -14.16
CA ASP A 497 -3.42 25.74 -15.51
C ASP A 497 -4.86 25.15 -15.56
N SER A 498 -5.73 25.72 -14.74
CA SER A 498 -7.04 25.15 -14.39
C SER A 498 -8.15 25.50 -15.41
N THR A 499 -7.83 26.25 -16.45
CA THR A 499 -8.74 26.62 -17.55
C THR A 499 -8.26 26.09 -18.91
N SER A 500 -7.21 25.29 -18.95
CA SER A 500 -6.59 24.79 -20.19
C SER A 500 -7.53 23.96 -21.08
N ALA A 501 -8.54 23.29 -20.51
CA ALA A 501 -9.57 22.53 -21.23
C ALA A 501 -10.90 23.29 -21.37
N VAL A 502 -10.94 24.56 -20.99
CA VAL A 502 -12.09 25.46 -21.16
C VAL A 502 -11.89 26.29 -22.43
N ASP A 503 -12.96 26.56 -23.15
CA ASP A 503 -12.92 27.44 -24.32
C ASP A 503 -12.67 28.91 -23.91
N THR A 504 -12.10 29.68 -24.83
CA THR A 504 -11.64 31.07 -24.57
C THR A 504 -12.77 32.02 -24.12
N LYS A 505 -14.01 31.81 -24.63
CA LYS A 505 -15.16 32.62 -24.24
C LYS A 505 -15.55 32.37 -22.80
N THR A 506 -15.75 31.07 -22.43
CA THR A 506 -16.10 30.65 -21.07
C THR A 506 -14.98 31.04 -20.09
N GLU A 507 -13.71 30.92 -20.47
CA GLU A 507 -12.58 31.34 -19.66
C GLU A 507 -12.65 32.83 -19.33
N ARG A 508 -12.91 33.69 -20.34
CA ARG A 508 -13.07 35.12 -20.14
C ARG A 508 -14.24 35.44 -19.17
N GLU A 509 -15.38 34.76 -19.35
CA GLU A 509 -16.56 34.93 -18.48
C GLU A 509 -16.23 34.58 -17.02
N ILE A 510 -15.41 33.53 -16.80
CA ILE A 510 -14.92 33.15 -15.45
C ILE A 510 -14.07 34.29 -14.88
N TRP A 511 -13.12 34.81 -15.65
CA TRP A 511 -12.23 35.89 -15.18
C TRP A 511 -13.00 37.18 -14.85
N GLU A 512 -13.94 37.57 -15.69
CA GLU A 512 -14.80 38.72 -15.46
C GLU A 512 -15.66 38.57 -14.19
N ALA A 513 -16.22 37.36 -13.98
CA ALA A 513 -16.98 37.04 -12.78
C ALA A 513 -16.10 37.05 -11.53
N LEU A 514 -14.90 36.45 -11.57
CA LEU A 514 -13.94 36.48 -10.46
C LEU A 514 -13.49 37.89 -10.09
N LYS A 515 -13.32 38.77 -11.07
CA LYS A 515 -12.91 40.18 -10.85
C LYS A 515 -14.06 40.97 -10.22
N ARG A 516 -15.29 40.76 -10.69
CA ARG A 516 -16.49 41.46 -10.21
C ARG A 516 -16.93 41.02 -8.83
N ASP A 517 -16.99 39.69 -8.60
CA ASP A 517 -17.64 39.09 -7.42
C ASP A 517 -16.66 38.79 -6.27
N LEU A 518 -15.35 38.84 -6.54
CA LEU A 518 -14.29 38.57 -5.55
C LEU A 518 -13.16 39.65 -5.65
N PRO A 519 -13.45 40.94 -5.55
CA PRO A 519 -12.44 42.00 -5.74
C PRO A 519 -11.34 41.97 -4.66
N GLU A 520 -11.66 41.58 -3.43
CA GLU A 520 -10.71 41.56 -2.32
C GLU A 520 -9.85 40.26 -2.26
N THR A 521 -10.22 39.23 -3.02
CA THR A 521 -9.47 37.98 -3.08
C THR A 521 -8.25 38.16 -3.97
N THR A 522 -7.07 37.85 -3.46
CA THR A 522 -5.84 37.75 -4.25
C THR A 522 -5.91 36.56 -5.19
N LYS A 523 -5.68 36.81 -6.48
CA LYS A 523 -5.77 35.75 -7.52
C LYS A 523 -4.40 35.50 -8.10
N ILE A 524 -3.95 34.25 -8.07
CA ILE A 524 -2.68 33.80 -8.67
C ILE A 524 -3.00 32.81 -9.77
N ILE A 525 -2.68 33.17 -11.00
CA ILE A 525 -3.06 32.46 -12.20
C ILE A 525 -1.80 31.93 -12.88
N ILE A 526 -1.60 30.62 -12.88
CA ILE A 526 -0.61 29.99 -13.74
C ILE A 526 -1.29 29.63 -15.04
N SER A 527 -0.77 30.08 -16.16
CA SER A 527 -1.24 29.70 -17.48
C SER A 527 -0.08 29.61 -18.46
N GLN A 528 -0.22 28.67 -19.40
CA GLN A 528 0.64 28.63 -20.59
C GLN A 528 0.12 29.55 -21.72
N ARG A 529 -1.13 30.05 -21.58
CA ARG A 529 -1.78 30.93 -22.54
C ARG A 529 -1.68 32.36 -22.07
N ILE A 530 -1.09 33.25 -22.89
CA ILE A 530 -0.99 34.65 -22.59
C ILE A 530 -2.38 35.31 -22.48
N VAL A 531 -3.34 34.87 -23.30
CA VAL A 531 -4.72 35.39 -23.26
C VAL A 531 -5.34 35.27 -21.87
N SER A 532 -4.99 34.24 -21.09
CA SER A 532 -5.51 34.00 -19.73
C SER A 532 -4.95 34.97 -18.68
N ILE A 533 -3.80 35.57 -18.93
CA ILE A 533 -3.06 36.40 -17.93
C ILE A 533 -2.76 37.83 -18.39
N LYS A 534 -3.06 38.18 -19.64
CA LYS A 534 -2.74 39.51 -20.20
C LYS A 534 -3.41 40.68 -19.45
N ASP A 535 -4.59 40.41 -18.88
CA ASP A 535 -5.39 41.39 -18.13
C ASP A 535 -5.10 41.34 -16.62
N ALA A 536 -4.05 40.60 -16.19
CA ALA A 536 -3.56 40.58 -14.80
C ALA A 536 -2.87 41.94 -14.45
N ASP A 537 -2.94 42.30 -13.18
CA ASP A 537 -2.29 43.56 -12.71
C ASP A 537 -0.78 43.48 -12.89
N ARG A 538 -0.18 42.32 -12.66
CA ARG A 538 1.23 42.02 -12.98
C ARG A 538 1.38 40.56 -13.44
N ILE A 539 2.43 40.36 -14.22
CA ILE A 539 2.81 39.02 -14.73
C ILE A 539 4.25 38.76 -14.31
N VAL A 540 4.47 37.58 -13.76
CA VAL A 540 5.79 37.03 -13.41
C VAL A 540 6.22 36.07 -14.51
N VAL A 541 7.38 36.34 -15.10
CA VAL A 541 8.05 35.42 -16.04
C VAL A 541 9.04 34.55 -15.26
N MET A 542 8.77 33.23 -15.25
CA MET A 542 9.64 32.26 -14.57
C MET A 542 10.51 31.49 -15.55
N ASN A 543 11.79 31.40 -15.25
CA ASN A 543 12.75 30.61 -16.01
C ASN A 543 13.69 29.85 -15.08
N HIS A 544 13.83 28.51 -15.30
CA HIS A 544 14.73 27.63 -14.53
C HIS A 544 14.70 27.85 -13.00
N GLY A 545 13.49 27.95 -12.42
CA GLY A 545 13.30 28.10 -10.99
C GLY A 545 13.63 29.48 -10.41
N LYS A 546 13.75 30.51 -11.27
CA LYS A 546 13.98 31.92 -10.89
C LYS A 546 12.92 32.82 -11.51
N ILE A 547 12.72 33.97 -10.92
CA ILE A 547 11.97 35.05 -11.53
C ILE A 547 12.92 35.77 -12.48
N GLU A 548 12.58 35.80 -13.76
CA GLU A 548 13.34 36.51 -14.79
C GLU A 548 12.91 37.97 -14.89
N ASP A 549 11.61 38.20 -14.89
CA ASP A 549 11.04 39.54 -14.97
C ASP A 549 9.64 39.62 -14.33
N VAL A 550 9.20 40.84 -13.95
CA VAL A 550 7.87 41.12 -13.41
C VAL A 550 7.37 42.45 -13.96
N GLY A 551 6.23 42.45 -14.64
CA GLY A 551 5.65 43.65 -15.21
C GLY A 551 4.24 43.45 -15.72
N THR A 552 3.66 44.46 -16.32
CA THR A 552 2.41 44.37 -17.07
C THR A 552 2.64 43.69 -18.43
N HIS A 553 1.58 43.28 -19.09
CA HIS A 553 1.65 42.71 -20.44
C HIS A 553 2.40 43.63 -21.41
N ASP A 554 2.06 44.91 -21.43
CA ASP A 554 2.64 45.90 -22.35
C ASP A 554 4.13 46.23 -22.06
N GLU A 555 4.55 46.09 -20.80
CA GLU A 555 5.95 46.25 -20.41
C GLU A 555 6.76 45.04 -20.83
N LEU A 556 6.26 43.80 -20.53
CA LEU A 556 6.98 42.56 -20.77
C LEU A 556 7.14 42.25 -22.26
N ILE A 557 6.14 42.57 -23.08
CA ILE A 557 6.25 42.46 -24.55
C ILE A 557 7.43 43.22 -25.12
N LYS A 558 7.76 44.39 -24.51
CA LYS A 558 8.80 45.30 -25.01
C LYS A 558 10.20 44.93 -24.50
N ARG A 559 10.30 44.36 -23.30
CA ARG A 559 11.59 44.22 -22.61
C ARG A 559 12.02 42.80 -22.30
N ASN A 560 11.09 41.83 -22.33
CA ASN A 560 11.42 40.43 -22.02
C ASN A 560 11.31 39.56 -23.27
N ASP A 561 12.44 39.00 -23.73
CA ASP A 561 12.52 38.22 -24.96
C ASP A 561 11.73 36.91 -24.88
N LEU A 562 11.76 36.24 -23.72
CA LEU A 562 11.02 35.01 -23.51
C LEU A 562 9.51 35.25 -23.61
N TYR A 563 9.01 36.26 -22.89
CA TYR A 563 7.59 36.61 -22.91
C TYR A 563 7.12 37.03 -24.31
N SER A 564 7.89 37.90 -24.97
CA SER A 564 7.61 38.36 -26.33
C SER A 564 7.59 37.24 -27.37
N SER A 565 8.50 36.27 -27.24
CA SER A 565 8.55 35.07 -28.10
C SER A 565 7.32 34.19 -27.91
N ILE A 566 6.90 33.94 -26.66
CA ILE A 566 5.69 33.18 -26.36
C ILE A 566 4.46 33.91 -26.91
N ALA A 567 4.37 35.24 -26.76
CA ALA A 567 3.25 36.04 -27.25
C ALA A 567 3.12 35.96 -28.76
N LYS A 568 4.20 36.20 -29.50
CA LYS A 568 4.22 36.15 -30.98
C LYS A 568 3.82 34.75 -31.48
N PHE A 569 4.39 33.71 -30.89
CA PHE A 569 4.08 32.34 -31.27
C PHE A 569 2.58 31.99 -31.08
N GLN A 570 1.96 32.48 -30.01
CA GLN A 570 0.54 32.25 -29.75
C GLN A 570 -0.38 33.10 -30.62
N GLU A 571 -0.01 34.33 -30.96
CA GLU A 571 -0.75 35.16 -31.88
C GLU A 571 -0.73 34.61 -33.32
N GLU A 572 0.40 34.10 -33.78
CA GLU A 572 0.55 33.49 -35.12
C GLU A 572 -0.30 32.21 -35.25
N ASN A 573 -0.43 31.41 -34.18
CA ASN A 573 -1.22 30.18 -34.17
C ASN A 573 -2.73 30.43 -33.86
N SER A 574 -3.13 31.64 -33.55
CA SER A 574 -4.55 32.01 -33.28
C SER A 574 -5.27 32.60 -34.51
N LYS A 575 -4.53 32.87 -35.57
CA LYS A 575 -5.03 33.25 -36.88
C LYS A 575 -5.24 32.04 -37.76
#